data_e164549196312f7c67b8ff80662834c6
#
_entry.id   e164549196312f7c67b8ff80662834c6
#
_cell.length_a   1.000
_cell.length_b   1.000
_cell.length_c   1.000
_cell.angle_alpha   90.00
_cell.angle_beta   90.00
_cell.angle_gamma   90.00
#
_symmetry.space_group_name_H-M   'P 1'
#
loop_
_entity.id
_entity.type
_entity.pdbx_description
1 polymer ?
#
loop_
_entity_poly.entity_id
_entity_poly.type
_entity_poly.pdbx_seq_one_letter_code
_entity_poly.pdbx_strand_id
1 'polypeptide(L)'
;SIQASETFNGHTYALTSAAMTWAQAKVIATALGGYLTTINTKAENDWLTAIFRIPYGHSWIGANDIATTNTWVWDNGTTDNDNGLTDNICGSNGCPNSNATWADNITRKWNNGEPNYSGGSCGYIWKTSGTWDDVACSNNKYAIIEFD
;
A
#
# COMPACT_ATOMS: atom_id res chain seq x y z
N SER A 1 -18.61 -4.94 -6.19
CA SER A 1 -17.58 -4.89 -5.20
C SER A 1 -16.69 -3.68 -5.23
N ILE A 2 -16.95 -2.73 -6.13
CA ILE A 2 -16.25 -1.45 -6.18
C ILE A 2 -17.23 -0.36 -5.86
N GLN A 3 -16.85 0.57 -4.95
CA GLN A 3 -17.70 1.69 -4.60
C GLN A 3 -17.24 3.01 -5.20
N ALA A 4 -15.97 3.13 -5.57
CA ALA A 4 -15.41 4.34 -6.14
C ALA A 4 -14.30 3.98 -7.11
N SER A 5 -14.14 4.78 -8.16
CA SER A 5 -13.10 4.59 -9.18
C SER A 5 -12.66 5.96 -9.68
N GLU A 6 -11.36 6.19 -9.74
CA GLU A 6 -10.76 7.45 -10.17
C GLU A 6 -9.48 7.20 -10.95
N THR A 7 -9.11 8.14 -11.80
CA THR A 7 -7.91 8.04 -12.64
C THR A 7 -6.86 9.06 -12.23
N PHE A 8 -5.62 8.62 -12.14
CA PHE A 8 -4.49 9.48 -11.84
C PHE A 8 -3.29 9.02 -12.66
N ASN A 9 -2.69 9.95 -13.39
CA ASN A 9 -1.44 9.73 -14.13
C ASN A 9 -1.46 8.51 -15.05
N GLY A 10 -2.58 8.30 -15.72
CA GLY A 10 -2.75 7.21 -16.68
C GLY A 10 -3.17 5.86 -16.09
N HIS A 11 -3.30 5.76 -14.79
CA HIS A 11 -3.76 4.56 -14.10
C HIS A 11 -5.13 4.79 -13.50
N THR A 12 -5.93 3.73 -13.44
CA THR A 12 -7.22 3.76 -12.76
C THR A 12 -7.10 3.07 -11.41
N TYR A 13 -7.69 3.68 -10.41
CA TYR A 13 -7.69 3.16 -9.05
C TYR A 13 -9.12 2.96 -8.59
N ALA A 14 -9.37 1.88 -7.89
CA ALA A 14 -10.71 1.57 -7.39
C ALA A 14 -10.66 1.21 -5.91
N LEU A 15 -11.70 1.63 -5.19
CA LEU A 15 -11.87 1.27 -3.79
C LEU A 15 -12.95 0.22 -3.67
N THR A 16 -12.68 -0.85 -2.91
CA THR A 16 -13.67 -1.91 -2.70
C THR A 16 -14.90 -1.39 -1.94
N SER A 17 -16.05 -2.01 -2.17
CA SER A 17 -17.30 -1.61 -1.53
C SER A 17 -17.46 -2.18 -0.12
N ALA A 18 -16.61 -3.13 0.26
CA ALA A 18 -16.66 -3.78 1.57
C ALA A 18 -15.24 -3.93 2.13
N ALA A 19 -15.15 -3.97 3.44
CA ALA A 19 -13.91 -4.32 4.13
C ALA A 19 -13.72 -5.84 4.06
N MET A 20 -12.48 -6.26 3.87
CA MET A 20 -12.14 -7.67 3.71
C MET A 20 -10.70 -7.91 4.10
N THR A 21 -10.28 -9.17 4.17
CA THR A 21 -8.89 -9.50 4.40
C THR A 21 -8.03 -9.14 3.18
N TRP A 22 -6.73 -9.01 3.41
CA TRP A 22 -5.79 -8.68 2.33
C TRP A 22 -5.84 -9.73 1.21
N ALA A 23 -5.89 -11.00 1.57
CA ALA A 23 -5.95 -12.09 0.58
C ALA A 23 -7.25 -12.05 -0.25
N GLN A 24 -8.38 -11.76 0.39
CA GLN A 24 -9.66 -11.59 -0.32
C GLN A 24 -9.59 -10.42 -1.29
N ALA A 25 -8.98 -9.32 -0.86
CA ALA A 25 -8.80 -8.14 -1.71
C ALA A 25 -7.92 -8.46 -2.92
N LYS A 26 -6.85 -9.21 -2.72
CA LYS A 26 -5.97 -9.65 -3.82
C LYS A 26 -6.73 -10.49 -4.84
N VAL A 27 -7.56 -11.41 -4.38
CA VAL A 27 -8.40 -12.25 -5.27
C VAL A 27 -9.31 -11.37 -6.11
N ILE A 28 -9.97 -10.39 -5.49
CA ILE A 28 -10.86 -9.47 -6.23
C ILE A 28 -10.06 -8.65 -7.24
N ALA A 29 -8.93 -8.10 -6.83
CA ALA A 29 -8.08 -7.31 -7.73
C ALA A 29 -7.67 -8.12 -8.96
N THR A 30 -7.21 -9.35 -8.75
CA THR A 30 -6.81 -10.25 -9.84
C THR A 30 -7.99 -10.57 -10.76
N ALA A 31 -9.14 -10.87 -10.19
CA ALA A 31 -10.35 -11.20 -10.96
C ALA A 31 -10.81 -10.03 -11.85
N LEU A 32 -10.55 -8.79 -11.40
CA LEU A 32 -10.90 -7.59 -12.15
C LEU A 32 -9.82 -7.17 -13.16
N GLY A 33 -8.70 -7.86 -13.19
CA GLY A 33 -7.60 -7.55 -14.09
C GLY A 33 -6.60 -6.53 -13.55
N GLY A 34 -6.62 -6.29 -12.25
CA GLY A 34 -5.72 -5.35 -11.59
C GLY A 34 -4.87 -6.00 -10.49
N TYR A 35 -4.37 -5.19 -9.62
CA TYR A 35 -3.54 -5.61 -8.48
C TYR A 35 -3.76 -4.65 -7.31
N LEU A 36 -3.44 -5.07 -6.11
CA LEU A 36 -3.46 -4.15 -4.96
C LEU A 36 -2.39 -3.08 -5.19
N THR A 37 -2.74 -1.84 -4.95
CA THR A 37 -1.97 -0.70 -5.45
C THR A 37 -0.50 -0.75 -5.06
N THR A 38 0.35 -0.44 -6.03
CA THR A 38 1.78 -0.19 -5.87
C THR A 38 1.99 1.32 -5.88
N ILE A 39 2.56 1.86 -4.81
CA ILE A 39 2.71 3.32 -4.68
C ILE A 39 4.16 3.69 -4.93
N ASN A 40 4.42 4.32 -6.08
CA ASN A 40 5.77 4.56 -6.57
C ASN A 40 6.28 5.97 -6.32
N THR A 41 5.39 6.94 -6.12
CA THR A 41 5.78 8.34 -5.95
C THR A 41 5.00 8.98 -4.81
N LYS A 42 5.57 10.04 -4.23
CA LYS A 42 4.87 10.84 -3.22
C LYS A 42 3.59 11.45 -3.79
N ALA A 43 3.62 11.89 -5.05
CA ALA A 43 2.44 12.46 -5.70
C ALA A 43 1.30 11.45 -5.77
N GLU A 44 1.58 10.20 -6.12
CA GLU A 44 0.60 9.12 -6.12
C GLU A 44 0.07 8.87 -4.70
N ASN A 45 0.96 8.79 -3.73
CA ASN A 45 0.58 8.57 -2.33
C ASN A 45 -0.32 9.69 -1.82
N ASP A 46 0.04 10.93 -2.09
CA ASP A 46 -0.74 12.10 -1.66
C ASP A 46 -2.11 12.11 -2.34
N TRP A 47 -2.16 11.77 -3.62
CA TRP A 47 -3.43 11.71 -4.35
C TRP A 47 -4.35 10.61 -3.80
N LEU A 48 -3.82 9.41 -3.57
CA LEU A 48 -4.61 8.32 -2.99
C LEU A 48 -5.12 8.68 -1.61
N THR A 49 -4.30 9.32 -0.80
CA THR A 49 -4.69 9.79 0.53
C THR A 49 -5.84 10.79 0.46
N ALA A 50 -5.78 11.71 -0.49
CA ALA A 50 -6.82 12.72 -0.65
C ALA A 50 -8.12 12.13 -1.19
N ILE A 51 -8.04 11.24 -2.21
CA ILE A 51 -9.23 10.78 -2.92
C ILE A 51 -9.99 9.67 -2.18
N PHE A 52 -9.28 8.77 -1.50
CA PHE A 52 -9.91 7.62 -0.83
C PHE A 52 -9.88 7.70 0.70
N ARG A 53 -9.31 8.75 1.25
CA ARG A 53 -9.15 8.90 2.69
C ARG A 53 -10.46 9.06 3.45
N ILE A 54 -11.28 9.96 2.99
CA ILE A 54 -12.55 10.33 3.63
C ILE A 54 -13.66 10.11 2.62
N PRO A 55 -14.70 9.36 2.96
CA PRO A 55 -15.11 8.81 4.26
C PRO A 55 -14.63 7.36 4.51
N TYR A 56 -13.73 6.83 3.75
CA TYR A 56 -13.56 5.39 3.58
C TYR A 56 -12.63 4.73 4.61
N GLY A 57 -11.86 5.47 5.36
CA GLY A 57 -10.98 4.89 6.39
C GLY A 57 -9.64 4.40 5.87
N HIS A 58 -8.93 3.65 6.71
CA HIS A 58 -7.67 3.03 6.35
C HIS A 58 -7.90 1.95 5.31
N SER A 59 -7.00 1.83 4.34
CA SER A 59 -7.19 0.91 3.23
C SER A 59 -5.94 0.07 2.97
N TRP A 60 -6.14 -1.20 2.63
CA TRP A 60 -5.06 -2.07 2.17
C TRP A 60 -4.38 -1.49 0.94
N ILE A 61 -3.04 -1.60 0.92
CA ILE A 61 -2.22 -1.39 -0.26
C ILE A 61 -1.50 -2.70 -0.58
N GLY A 62 -0.74 -2.76 -1.67
CA GLY A 62 -0.11 -4.00 -2.09
C GLY A 62 1.13 -4.41 -1.29
N ALA A 63 1.64 -3.56 -0.41
CA ALA A 63 2.83 -3.86 0.37
C ALA A 63 2.55 -5.00 1.36
N ASN A 64 3.45 -5.99 1.41
CA ASN A 64 3.32 -7.13 2.32
C ASN A 64 4.67 -7.81 2.52
N ASP A 65 4.82 -8.55 3.61
CA ASP A 65 5.97 -9.41 3.87
C ASP A 65 5.55 -10.86 4.16
N ILE A 66 4.49 -11.31 3.48
CA ILE A 66 3.91 -12.63 3.70
C ILE A 66 4.92 -13.75 3.41
N ALA A 67 5.68 -13.63 2.32
CA ALA A 67 6.60 -14.68 1.89
C ALA A 67 7.80 -14.80 2.81
N THR A 68 8.35 -13.69 3.27
CA THR A 68 9.51 -13.65 4.15
C THR A 68 9.39 -12.47 5.09
N THR A 69 9.36 -12.74 6.39
CA THR A 69 9.25 -11.72 7.43
C THR A 69 10.30 -10.63 7.23
N ASN A 70 9.87 -9.39 7.31
CA ASN A 70 10.68 -8.17 7.15
C ASN A 70 11.25 -7.96 5.74
N THR A 71 10.92 -8.82 4.78
CA THR A 71 11.22 -8.60 3.37
C THR A 71 9.93 -8.17 2.67
N TRP A 72 9.78 -6.87 2.52
CA TRP A 72 8.57 -6.26 1.99
C TRP A 72 8.60 -6.17 0.48
N VAL A 73 7.51 -6.58 -0.13
CA VAL A 73 7.29 -6.50 -1.57
C VAL A 73 5.91 -5.95 -1.85
N TRP A 74 5.70 -5.49 -3.08
CA TRP A 74 4.38 -5.13 -3.58
C TRP A 74 3.62 -6.38 -4.04
N ASP A 75 2.30 -6.28 -4.17
CA ASP A 75 1.45 -7.39 -4.60
C ASP A 75 1.92 -8.02 -5.91
N ASN A 76 2.50 -7.25 -6.81
CA ASN A 76 3.06 -7.75 -8.06
C ASN A 76 4.45 -8.42 -7.89
N GLY A 77 4.94 -8.56 -6.66
CA GLY A 77 6.20 -9.24 -6.36
C GLY A 77 7.45 -8.41 -6.57
N THR A 78 7.33 -7.13 -6.89
CA THR A 78 8.50 -6.26 -7.02
C THR A 78 8.76 -5.48 -5.74
N THR A 79 10.03 -5.18 -5.49
CA THR A 79 10.45 -4.22 -4.47
C THR A 79 10.78 -2.86 -5.10
N ASP A 80 10.71 -2.80 -6.42
CA ASP A 80 11.01 -1.60 -7.17
C ASP A 80 9.82 -0.66 -7.08
N ASN A 81 10.07 0.53 -6.63
CA ASN A 81 9.12 1.60 -6.69
C ASN A 81 9.83 2.86 -7.12
N ASP A 82 9.09 3.87 -7.51
CA ASP A 82 9.63 5.17 -7.84
C ASP A 82 10.53 5.16 -9.07
N ASN A 83 9.99 4.68 -10.20
CA ASN A 83 10.61 4.80 -11.52
C ASN A 83 11.95 4.07 -11.68
N GLY A 84 12.07 2.90 -11.08
CA GLY A 84 13.28 2.10 -11.25
C GLY A 84 14.42 2.49 -10.35
N LEU A 85 14.20 3.41 -9.46
CA LEU A 85 15.14 3.58 -8.36
C LEU A 85 15.04 2.35 -7.46
N THR A 86 16.17 1.90 -7.00
CA THR A 86 16.24 0.78 -6.07
C THR A 86 15.70 1.19 -4.69
N ASP A 87 14.81 2.14 -4.69
CA ASP A 87 14.18 2.47 -3.45
C ASP A 87 13.26 1.35 -3.11
N ASN A 88 13.49 0.83 -2.00
CA ASN A 88 12.69 -0.24 -1.50
C ASN A 88 11.69 0.32 -0.50
N ILE A 89 10.73 -0.49 -0.22
CA ILE A 89 9.67 -0.16 0.73
C ILE A 89 10.26 0.15 2.10
N CYS A 90 11.40 -0.45 2.44
CA CYS A 90 11.96 -0.38 3.80
C CYS A 90 13.04 0.69 3.98
N GLY A 91 13.64 1.20 2.90
CA GLY A 91 14.74 2.17 3.01
C GLY A 91 16.06 1.55 3.42
N SER A 92 17.07 2.39 3.70
CA SER A 92 18.44 1.94 3.96
C SER A 92 18.59 1.17 5.26
N ASN A 93 17.74 1.41 6.25
CA ASN A 93 17.77 0.65 7.50
C ASN A 93 17.11 -0.72 7.38
N GLY A 94 16.35 -0.96 6.31
CA GLY A 94 15.54 -2.16 6.20
C GLY A 94 14.33 -2.13 7.11
N CYS A 95 13.62 -3.26 7.20
CA CYS A 95 12.50 -3.45 8.12
C CYS A 95 12.87 -4.49 9.18
N PRO A 96 12.31 -4.42 10.39
CA PRO A 96 11.31 -3.45 10.85
C PRO A 96 11.87 -2.05 11.11
N ASN A 97 10.99 -1.13 11.47
CA ASN A 97 11.35 0.26 11.80
C ASN A 97 12.01 0.97 10.62
N SER A 98 11.29 1.04 9.52
CA SER A 98 11.78 1.62 8.28
C SER A 98 12.11 3.11 8.42
N ASN A 99 13.19 3.53 7.78
CA ASN A 99 13.53 4.93 7.61
C ASN A 99 13.23 5.43 6.19
N ALA A 100 12.48 4.67 5.39
CA ALA A 100 12.20 5.03 4.00
C ALA A 100 11.51 6.40 3.93
N THR A 101 12.01 7.23 3.02
CA THR A 101 11.40 8.51 2.68
C THR A 101 11.12 8.55 1.18
N TRP A 102 10.25 9.48 0.79
CA TRP A 102 10.05 9.78 -0.62
C TRP A 102 11.28 10.52 -1.17
N ALA A 103 11.26 10.82 -2.45
CA ALA A 103 12.39 11.45 -3.14
C ALA A 103 12.77 12.82 -2.55
N ASP A 104 11.91 13.43 -1.75
CA ASP A 104 12.20 14.67 -1.04
C ASP A 104 13.19 14.48 0.12
N ASN A 105 13.52 13.24 0.49
CA ASN A 105 14.40 12.87 1.59
C ASN A 105 13.91 13.35 2.97
N ILE A 106 12.64 13.67 3.09
CA ILE A 106 12.04 14.24 4.32
C ILE A 106 10.78 13.48 4.70
N THR A 107 9.86 13.31 3.76
CA THR A 107 8.54 12.74 4.04
C THR A 107 8.64 11.22 4.15
N ARG A 108 8.25 10.69 5.30
CA ARG A 108 8.30 9.26 5.59
C ARG A 108 7.22 8.51 4.83
N LYS A 109 7.55 7.32 4.35
CA LYS A 109 6.57 6.37 3.80
C LYS A 109 5.78 5.72 4.92
N TRP A 110 6.45 5.21 5.94
CA TRP A 110 5.83 4.53 7.07
C TRP A 110 5.60 5.47 8.25
N ASN A 111 4.58 5.18 9.05
CA ASN A 111 4.47 5.80 10.37
C ASN A 111 5.73 5.54 11.17
N ASN A 112 6.02 6.42 12.12
CA ASN A 112 7.19 6.30 12.96
C ASN A 112 7.16 4.96 13.72
N GLY A 113 8.23 4.20 13.62
CA GLY A 113 8.36 2.90 14.25
C GLY A 113 7.79 1.74 13.46
N GLU A 114 7.21 1.99 12.28
CA GLU A 114 6.61 0.95 11.46
C GLU A 114 7.51 0.55 10.29
N PRO A 115 7.32 -0.64 9.68
CA PRO A 115 6.43 -1.71 10.13
C PRO A 115 6.99 -2.42 11.36
N ASN A 116 6.14 -2.93 12.24
CA ASN A 116 6.60 -3.54 13.50
C ASN A 116 5.90 -4.87 13.85
N TYR A 117 4.93 -5.31 13.04
CA TYR A 117 4.25 -6.57 13.30
C TYR A 117 5.18 -7.74 13.03
N SER A 118 5.23 -8.72 13.94
CA SER A 118 6.04 -9.92 13.78
C SER A 118 5.24 -11.02 13.08
N GLY A 119 5.89 -11.72 12.13
CA GLY A 119 5.24 -12.68 11.27
C GLY A 119 4.79 -12.05 9.96
N GLY A 120 4.14 -12.80 9.07
CA GLY A 120 3.65 -12.27 7.82
C GLY A 120 2.59 -11.20 8.06
N SER A 121 2.80 -10.04 7.50
CA SER A 121 1.90 -8.91 7.68
C SER A 121 1.62 -8.19 6.36
N CYS A 122 0.62 -7.32 6.38
CA CYS A 122 0.14 -6.61 5.21
C CYS A 122 0.06 -5.12 5.51
N GLY A 123 0.38 -4.30 4.50
CA GLY A 123 0.45 -2.86 4.63
C GLY A 123 -0.87 -2.19 4.33
N TYR A 124 -1.11 -1.08 5.00
CA TYR A 124 -2.25 -0.23 4.73
C TYR A 124 -1.86 1.24 4.85
N ILE A 125 -2.61 2.09 4.19
CA ILE A 125 -2.38 3.54 4.20
C ILE A 125 -3.33 4.19 5.20
N TRP A 126 -2.80 5.06 6.04
CA TRP A 126 -3.58 5.80 7.02
C TRP A 126 -4.44 6.85 6.32
N LYS A 127 -5.73 6.89 6.67
CA LYS A 127 -6.69 7.78 6.05
C LYS A 127 -6.40 9.27 6.28
N THR A 128 -5.63 9.61 7.30
CA THR A 128 -5.38 11.01 7.67
C THR A 128 -4.01 11.50 7.23
N SER A 129 -2.97 10.71 7.46
CA SER A 129 -1.59 11.12 7.23
C SER A 129 -1.03 10.66 5.89
N GLY A 130 -1.62 9.60 5.30
CA GLY A 130 -1.04 8.99 4.11
C GLY A 130 0.22 8.19 4.38
N THR A 131 0.63 8.04 5.62
CA THR A 131 1.73 7.15 5.98
C THR A 131 1.24 5.71 6.07
N TRP A 132 2.16 4.77 5.94
CA TRP A 132 1.83 3.35 5.94
C TRP A 132 2.06 2.73 7.32
N ASP A 133 1.32 1.67 7.56
CA ASP A 133 1.44 0.85 8.76
C ASP A 133 1.18 -0.60 8.36
N ASP A 134 1.48 -1.53 9.24
CA ASP A 134 1.24 -2.95 9.00
C ASP A 134 0.41 -3.57 10.11
N VAL A 135 -0.26 -4.66 9.78
CA VAL A 135 -1.12 -5.39 10.71
C VAL A 135 -1.29 -6.81 10.17
N ALA A 136 -1.83 -7.69 10.99
CA ALA A 136 -2.17 -9.03 10.55
C ALA A 136 -3.04 -8.98 9.28
N CYS A 137 -2.67 -9.77 8.29
CA CYS A 137 -3.38 -9.80 7.00
C CYS A 137 -4.83 -10.26 7.12
N SER A 138 -5.20 -10.88 8.24
CA SER A 138 -6.55 -11.34 8.53
C SER A 138 -7.50 -10.23 9.00
N ASN A 139 -6.99 -9.05 9.26
CA ASN A 139 -7.84 -7.90 9.55
C ASN A 139 -8.70 -7.54 8.34
N ASN A 140 -9.81 -6.86 8.58
CA ASN A 140 -10.70 -6.41 7.53
C ASN A 140 -10.51 -4.91 7.28
N LYS A 141 -10.22 -4.56 6.04
CA LYS A 141 -10.10 -3.18 5.58
C LYS A 141 -10.63 -3.07 4.16
N TYR A 142 -11.06 -1.89 3.78
CA TYR A 142 -11.23 -1.58 2.36
C TYR A 142 -9.89 -1.73 1.66
N ALA A 143 -9.89 -1.90 0.35
CA ALA A 143 -8.67 -2.08 -0.42
C ALA A 143 -8.65 -1.17 -1.63
N ILE A 144 -7.46 -0.69 -1.97
CA ILE A 144 -7.24 0.11 -3.17
C ILE A 144 -6.64 -0.79 -4.23
N ILE A 145 -7.36 -0.90 -5.36
CA ILE A 145 -6.97 -1.71 -6.52
C ILE A 145 -6.49 -0.77 -7.62
N GLU A 146 -5.40 -1.13 -8.25
CA GLU A 146 -4.82 -0.36 -9.35
C GLU A 146 -4.92 -1.14 -10.64
N PHE A 147 -5.18 -0.43 -11.74
CA PHE A 147 -5.24 -0.96 -13.11
C PHE A 147 -4.30 -0.15 -13.98
N ASP A 148 -3.57 -0.83 -14.83
CA ASP A 148 -2.70 -0.19 -15.82
C ASP A 148 -3.48 0.44 -16.97
#